data_52940ce1c352391af55e70f06e613907
#
_entry.id   52940ce1c352391af55e70f06e613907
#
_cell.length_a   1.000
_cell.length_b   1.000
_cell.length_c   1.000
_cell.angle_alpha   90.00
_cell.angle_beta   90.00
_cell.angle_gamma   90.00
#
_symmetry.space_group_name_H-M   'P 1'
#
loop_
_entity.id
_entity.type
_entity.pdbx_description
1 polymer ?
#
loop_
_entity_poly.entity_id
_entity_poly.type
_entity_poly.pdbx_seq_one_letter_code
_entity_poly.pdbx_strand_id
1 'polypeptide(L)'
;MIGGERVRIGIEGLDQMMGGGLIPGSICAIIGTYGTGKTTFGLQFAWEGLTNGENVIYISLEEREDRLFTYMQDKGWDIAPFSDGRFTVLKLDPSDFNLAINSIKNELPALVRQMKAKRVVIDPVSLFEDLFDRDSDRRREMFRFIDTLRDQQCTTLMTSETDKNNPFASRHNHIEYLADTVILLRYVRPSDLTDVHLALEVVKMRLSPHSREIKPYEIQQNQVLVYTEANVF
;
A
#
# COMPACT_ATOMS: atom_id res chain seq x y z
N MET A 1 -18.53 -12.49 -17.49
CA MET A 1 -18.07 -11.07 -17.39
C MET A 1 -18.05 -10.71 -15.91
N ILE A 2 -16.87 -10.61 -15.30
CA ILE A 2 -16.71 -10.16 -13.91
C ILE A 2 -16.52 -8.64 -14.00
N GLY A 3 -17.59 -7.91 -14.30
CA GLY A 3 -17.63 -6.45 -14.29
C GLY A 3 -18.19 -5.98 -12.95
N GLY A 4 -17.50 -6.28 -11.86
CA GLY A 4 -17.82 -5.72 -10.55
C GLY A 4 -17.17 -4.33 -10.38
N GLU A 5 -17.67 -3.54 -9.43
CA GLU A 5 -17.07 -2.30 -8.97
C GLU A 5 -15.58 -2.50 -8.66
N ARG A 6 -14.74 -1.52 -9.00
CA ARG A 6 -13.29 -1.54 -8.74
C ARG A 6 -12.90 -0.34 -7.89
N VAL A 7 -11.93 -0.54 -7.03
CA VAL A 7 -11.35 0.51 -6.20
C VAL A 7 -10.01 0.92 -6.82
N ARG A 8 -9.97 2.09 -7.43
CA ARG A 8 -8.77 2.60 -8.09
C ARG A 8 -7.69 2.93 -7.07
N ILE A 9 -6.44 2.66 -7.43
CA ILE A 9 -5.29 3.18 -6.68
C ILE A 9 -5.08 4.67 -6.98
N GLY A 10 -5.56 5.12 -8.14
CA GLY A 10 -5.37 6.48 -8.63
C GLY A 10 -4.08 6.63 -9.45
N ILE A 11 -3.53 5.52 -9.92
CA ILE A 11 -2.39 5.45 -10.83
C ILE A 11 -2.90 4.78 -12.12
N GLU A 12 -3.22 5.58 -13.12
CA GLU A 12 -3.99 5.14 -14.28
C GLU A 12 -3.42 3.89 -14.96
N GLY A 13 -2.13 3.89 -15.32
CA GLY A 13 -1.50 2.73 -15.94
C GLY A 13 -1.51 1.48 -15.06
N LEU A 14 -1.33 1.63 -13.74
CA LEU A 14 -1.42 0.52 -12.80
C LEU A 14 -2.86 0.02 -12.67
N ASP A 15 -3.83 0.92 -12.58
CA ASP A 15 -5.25 0.56 -12.54
C ASP A 15 -5.66 -0.21 -13.81
N GLN A 16 -5.17 0.20 -15.00
CA GLN A 16 -5.37 -0.53 -16.26
C GLN A 16 -4.78 -1.94 -16.20
N MET A 17 -3.55 -2.12 -15.69
CA MET A 17 -2.93 -3.45 -15.52
C MET A 17 -3.75 -4.37 -14.64
N MET A 18 -4.57 -3.84 -13.73
CA MET A 18 -5.45 -4.58 -12.81
C MET A 18 -6.92 -4.65 -13.28
N GLY A 19 -7.21 -4.24 -14.52
CA GLY A 19 -8.57 -4.26 -15.04
C GLY A 19 -9.51 -3.25 -14.39
N GLY A 20 -8.96 -2.08 -14.02
CA GLY A 20 -9.69 -0.93 -13.46
C GLY A 20 -9.42 -0.67 -11.97
N GLY A 21 -8.57 -1.46 -11.31
CA GLY A 21 -8.21 -1.30 -9.90
C GLY A 21 -8.42 -2.56 -9.05
N LEU A 22 -8.37 -2.38 -7.74
CA LEU A 22 -8.50 -3.45 -6.74
C LEU A 22 -9.95 -3.96 -6.62
N ILE A 23 -10.10 -5.15 -6.11
CA ILE A 23 -11.42 -5.68 -5.72
C ILE A 23 -11.82 -5.01 -4.39
N PRO A 24 -13.07 -4.50 -4.25
CA PRO A 24 -13.54 -3.94 -3.00
C PRO A 24 -13.36 -4.88 -1.81
N GLY A 25 -12.88 -4.36 -0.68
CA GLY A 25 -12.63 -5.13 0.53
C GLY A 25 -11.41 -6.06 0.47
N SER A 26 -10.62 -6.02 -0.61
CA SER A 26 -9.41 -6.82 -0.73
C SER A 26 -8.19 -6.16 -0.07
N ILE A 27 -7.17 -6.97 0.17
CA ILE A 27 -5.88 -6.58 0.71
C ILE A 27 -4.85 -6.53 -0.42
N CYS A 28 -4.27 -5.35 -0.65
CA CYS A 28 -3.18 -5.13 -1.59
C CYS A 28 -1.87 -4.93 -0.85
N ALA A 29 -0.83 -5.64 -1.24
CA ALA A 29 0.54 -5.42 -0.77
C ALA A 29 1.39 -4.78 -1.87
N ILE A 30 2.07 -3.69 -1.54
CA ILE A 30 3.11 -3.07 -2.36
C ILE A 30 4.45 -3.35 -1.71
N ILE A 31 5.26 -4.14 -2.38
CA ILE A 31 6.57 -4.58 -1.90
C ILE A 31 7.65 -3.86 -2.71
N GLY A 32 8.67 -3.36 -2.05
CA GLY A 32 9.77 -2.68 -2.76
C GLY A 32 10.92 -2.30 -1.84
N THR A 33 12.09 -2.12 -2.41
CA THR A 33 13.26 -1.62 -1.68
C THR A 33 13.08 -0.13 -1.31
N TYR A 34 14.00 0.41 -0.53
CA TYR A 34 14.03 1.85 -0.23
C TYR A 34 14.07 2.69 -1.52
N GLY A 35 13.44 3.86 -1.51
CA GLY A 35 13.45 4.80 -2.64
C GLY A 35 12.58 4.40 -3.84
N THR A 36 11.88 3.26 -3.83
CA THR A 36 10.94 2.87 -4.90
C THR A 36 9.58 3.58 -4.81
N GLY A 37 9.35 4.40 -3.77
CA GLY A 37 8.14 5.22 -3.66
C GLY A 37 6.94 4.52 -3.03
N LYS A 38 7.12 3.47 -2.22
CA LYS A 38 6.03 2.76 -1.54
C LYS A 38 5.05 3.71 -0.84
N THR A 39 5.58 4.63 -0.03
CA THR A 39 4.78 5.67 0.65
C THR A 39 4.00 6.54 -0.33
N THR A 40 4.60 6.88 -1.49
CA THR A 40 3.92 7.64 -2.54
C THR A 40 2.70 6.89 -3.08
N PHE A 41 2.82 5.59 -3.32
CA PHE A 41 1.69 4.76 -3.76
C PHE A 41 0.60 4.69 -2.68
N GLY A 42 0.97 4.55 -1.41
CA GLY A 42 0.03 4.59 -0.28
C GLY A 42 -0.72 5.92 -0.18
N LEU A 43 0.00 7.04 -0.31
CA LEU A 43 -0.60 8.37 -0.29
C LEU A 43 -1.46 8.64 -1.54
N GLN A 44 -1.06 8.15 -2.73
CA GLN A 44 -1.87 8.24 -3.95
C GLN A 44 -3.20 7.48 -3.79
N PHE A 45 -3.16 6.28 -3.22
CA PHE A 45 -4.35 5.49 -2.92
C PHE A 45 -5.28 6.21 -1.92
N ALA A 46 -4.71 6.84 -0.89
CA ALA A 46 -5.45 7.65 0.05
C ALA A 46 -6.09 8.88 -0.63
N TRP A 47 -5.30 9.60 -1.44
CA TRP A 47 -5.74 10.77 -2.18
C TRP A 47 -6.88 10.47 -3.15
N GLU A 48 -6.77 9.40 -3.92
CA GLU A 48 -7.83 8.94 -4.83
C GLU A 48 -9.14 8.69 -4.05
N GLY A 49 -9.07 8.06 -2.87
CA GLY A 49 -10.26 7.86 -2.02
C GLY A 49 -10.88 9.16 -1.56
N LEU A 50 -10.07 10.08 -1.03
CA LEU A 50 -10.53 11.38 -0.54
C LEU A 50 -11.22 12.20 -1.62
N THR A 51 -10.65 12.25 -2.83
CA THR A 51 -11.22 12.98 -3.97
C THR A 51 -12.51 12.34 -4.49
N ASN A 52 -12.70 11.03 -4.27
CA ASN A 52 -13.95 10.32 -4.56
C ASN A 52 -14.97 10.38 -3.39
N GLY A 53 -14.70 11.18 -2.34
CA GLY A 53 -15.62 11.36 -1.21
C GLY A 53 -15.60 10.21 -0.19
N GLU A 54 -14.58 9.37 -0.22
CA GLU A 54 -14.42 8.27 0.73
C GLU A 54 -13.68 8.71 1.99
N ASN A 55 -13.98 8.08 3.13
CA ASN A 55 -13.21 8.25 4.35
C ASN A 55 -12.01 7.30 4.36
N VAL A 56 -10.85 7.82 4.73
CA VAL A 56 -9.56 7.14 4.64
C VAL A 56 -8.84 7.17 5.98
N ILE A 57 -8.30 6.02 6.38
CA ILE A 57 -7.40 5.88 7.53
C ILE A 57 -6.00 5.54 7.00
N TYR A 58 -5.00 6.30 7.41
CA TYR A 58 -3.60 6.06 7.10
C TYR A 58 -2.85 5.74 8.39
N ILE A 59 -2.35 4.51 8.50
CA ILE A 59 -1.53 4.07 9.63
C ILE A 59 -0.08 4.15 9.22
N SER A 60 0.64 5.06 9.84
CA SER A 60 2.08 5.21 9.64
C SER A 60 2.85 4.60 10.80
N LEU A 61 3.79 3.71 10.50
CA LEU A 61 4.73 3.17 11.47
C LEU A 61 6.12 3.83 11.38
N GLU A 62 6.38 4.60 10.33
CA GLU A 62 7.67 5.25 10.09
C GLU A 62 7.56 6.78 10.14
N GLU A 63 6.74 7.36 9.28
CA GLU A 63 6.67 8.81 9.11
C GLU A 63 5.65 9.47 10.06
N ARG A 64 5.92 10.72 10.44
CA ARG A 64 5.00 11.55 11.23
C ARG A 64 3.92 12.16 10.32
N GLU A 65 2.76 12.44 10.91
CA GLU A 65 1.63 13.06 10.22
C GLU A 65 1.99 14.37 9.51
N ASP A 66 2.72 15.26 10.20
CA ASP A 66 3.15 16.55 9.64
C ASP A 66 4.01 16.38 8.37
N ARG A 67 4.88 15.36 8.35
CA ARG A 67 5.69 15.03 7.17
C ARG A 67 4.85 14.48 6.02
N LEU A 68 3.93 13.58 6.30
CA LEU A 68 3.02 13.03 5.28
C LEU A 68 2.18 14.14 4.65
N PHE A 69 1.69 15.08 5.46
CA PHE A 69 0.92 16.22 4.98
C PHE A 69 1.77 17.17 4.13
N THR A 70 2.98 17.48 4.55
CA THR A 70 3.92 18.26 3.74
C THR A 70 4.18 17.57 2.40
N TYR A 71 4.40 16.26 2.40
CA TYR A 71 4.62 15.48 1.19
C TYR A 71 3.41 15.54 0.25
N MET A 72 2.19 15.45 0.77
CA MET A 72 0.97 15.58 -0.02
C MET A 72 0.82 16.98 -0.62
N GLN A 73 1.11 18.03 0.16
CA GLN A 73 1.09 19.42 -0.31
C GLN A 73 2.12 19.67 -1.42
N ASP A 74 3.34 19.14 -1.30
CA ASP A 74 4.38 19.24 -2.33
C ASP A 74 3.98 18.55 -3.62
N LYS A 75 3.11 17.53 -3.53
CA LYS A 75 2.46 16.88 -4.68
C LYS A 75 1.30 17.68 -5.27
N GLY A 76 0.90 18.78 -4.65
CA GLY A 76 -0.29 19.56 -5.03
C GLY A 76 -1.60 18.91 -4.59
N TRP A 77 -1.55 17.95 -3.66
CA TRP A 77 -2.72 17.31 -3.08
C TRP A 77 -3.19 18.09 -1.86
N ASP A 78 -4.16 18.97 -2.06
CA ASP A 78 -4.70 19.81 -0.99
C ASP A 78 -5.60 19.01 -0.04
N ILE A 79 -5.09 18.72 1.15
CA ILE A 79 -5.80 17.96 2.18
C ILE A 79 -6.70 18.83 3.08
N ALA A 80 -6.62 20.15 2.99
CA ALA A 80 -7.41 21.05 3.83
C ALA A 80 -8.93 20.80 3.78
N PRO A 81 -9.53 20.45 2.61
CA PRO A 81 -10.94 20.12 2.52
C PRO A 81 -11.36 18.83 3.29
N PHE A 82 -10.40 18.03 3.74
CA PHE A 82 -10.63 16.73 4.40
C PHE A 82 -10.31 16.76 5.89
N SER A 83 -10.02 17.95 6.45
CA SER A 83 -9.75 18.17 7.89
C SER A 83 -10.98 17.96 8.80
N ASP A 84 -12.15 17.70 8.21
CA ASP A 84 -13.41 17.37 8.89
C ASP A 84 -13.46 15.94 9.45
N GLY A 85 -12.35 15.22 9.43
CA GLY A 85 -12.21 13.84 9.88
C GLY A 85 -12.36 12.78 8.79
N ARG A 86 -12.49 13.18 7.52
CA ARG A 86 -12.49 12.23 6.39
C ARG A 86 -11.13 11.60 6.16
N PHE A 87 -10.05 12.28 6.52
CA PHE A 87 -8.69 11.76 6.49
C PHE A 87 -8.13 11.71 7.91
N THR A 88 -7.82 10.52 8.39
CA THR A 88 -7.21 10.31 9.71
C THR A 88 -5.87 9.61 9.56
N VAL A 89 -4.82 10.23 10.07
CA VAL A 89 -3.50 9.63 10.15
C VAL A 89 -3.26 9.17 11.58
N LEU A 90 -2.90 7.89 11.74
CA LEU A 90 -2.51 7.29 13.00
C LEU A 90 -1.01 6.99 12.94
N LYS A 91 -0.23 7.69 13.75
CA LYS A 91 1.18 7.33 13.95
C LYS A 91 1.26 6.28 15.06
N LEU A 92 1.76 5.10 14.70
CA LEU A 92 2.08 4.04 15.66
C LEU A 92 3.59 3.99 15.85
N ASP A 93 4.02 3.93 17.12
CA ASP A 93 5.43 3.72 17.44
C ASP A 93 5.69 2.21 17.59
N PRO A 94 6.46 1.60 16.69
CA PRO A 94 6.75 0.17 16.79
C PRO A 94 7.64 -0.17 18.01
N SER A 95 8.26 0.81 18.67
CA SER A 95 9.02 0.56 19.92
C SER A 95 8.12 0.27 21.12
N ASP A 96 6.85 0.71 21.12
CA ASP A 96 5.85 0.35 22.12
C ASP A 96 4.97 -0.82 21.62
N PHE A 97 5.47 -2.03 21.81
CA PHE A 97 4.82 -3.26 21.38
C PHE A 97 3.35 -3.37 21.83
N ASN A 98 3.10 -3.12 23.13
CA ASN A 98 1.74 -3.30 23.66
C ASN A 98 0.76 -2.29 23.09
N LEU A 99 1.19 -1.04 22.95
CA LEU A 99 0.37 0.03 22.38
C LEU A 99 0.10 -0.24 20.90
N ALA A 100 1.13 -0.56 20.11
CA ALA A 100 0.97 -0.84 18.69
C ALA A 100 0.02 -2.02 18.44
N ILE A 101 0.17 -3.12 19.19
CA ILE A 101 -0.72 -4.29 19.08
C ILE A 101 -2.15 -3.95 19.48
N ASN A 102 -2.34 -3.20 20.59
CA ASN A 102 -3.67 -2.79 21.04
C ASN A 102 -4.37 -1.90 20.00
N SER A 103 -3.67 -0.91 19.48
CA SER A 103 -4.22 0.01 18.48
C SER A 103 -4.64 -0.73 17.21
N ILE A 104 -3.84 -1.67 16.75
CA ILE A 104 -4.16 -2.45 15.55
C ILE A 104 -5.31 -3.43 15.79
N LYS A 105 -5.32 -4.13 16.92
CA LYS A 105 -6.34 -5.18 17.16
C LYS A 105 -7.69 -4.65 17.61
N ASN A 106 -7.71 -3.58 18.39
CA ASN A 106 -8.91 -3.10 19.06
C ASN A 106 -9.36 -1.74 18.57
N GLU A 107 -8.45 -0.79 18.43
CA GLU A 107 -8.80 0.61 18.10
C GLU A 107 -9.07 0.78 16.60
N LEU A 108 -8.27 0.17 15.73
CA LEU A 108 -8.44 0.28 14.28
C LEU A 108 -9.82 -0.24 13.81
N PRO A 109 -10.29 -1.44 14.20
CA PRO A 109 -11.63 -1.89 13.81
C PRO A 109 -12.76 -0.97 14.31
N ALA A 110 -12.60 -0.41 15.52
CA ALA A 110 -13.58 0.55 16.05
C ALA A 110 -13.58 1.85 15.24
N LEU A 111 -12.40 2.39 14.91
CA LEU A 111 -12.23 3.60 14.13
C LEU A 111 -12.76 3.43 12.69
N VAL A 112 -12.47 2.29 12.05
CA VAL A 112 -12.99 1.98 10.71
C VAL A 112 -14.51 2.05 10.70
N ARG A 113 -15.18 1.44 11.70
CA ARG A 113 -16.64 1.47 11.80
C ARG A 113 -17.17 2.87 12.11
N GLN A 114 -16.54 3.59 13.03
CA GLN A 114 -16.94 4.94 13.42
C GLN A 114 -16.88 5.92 12.25
N MET A 115 -15.76 5.89 11.52
CA MET A 115 -15.53 6.75 10.36
C MET A 115 -16.25 6.24 9.10
N LYS A 116 -16.75 5.01 9.10
CA LYS A 116 -17.23 4.33 7.89
C LYS A 116 -16.15 4.36 6.80
N ALA A 117 -14.90 4.13 7.21
CA ALA A 117 -13.77 4.20 6.30
C ALA A 117 -13.91 3.17 5.17
N LYS A 118 -13.58 3.57 3.96
CA LYS A 118 -13.58 2.71 2.77
C LYS A 118 -12.19 2.24 2.42
N ARG A 119 -11.18 3.02 2.81
CA ARG A 119 -9.77 2.71 2.55
C ARG A 119 -8.96 2.75 3.83
N VAL A 120 -8.04 1.82 3.93
CA VAL A 120 -7.00 1.78 4.97
C VAL A 120 -5.65 1.67 4.30
N VAL A 121 -4.69 2.49 4.72
CA VAL A 121 -3.28 2.36 4.33
C VAL A 121 -2.46 1.98 5.55
N ILE A 122 -1.48 1.09 5.39
CA ILE A 122 -0.54 0.67 6.44
C ILE A 122 0.88 0.78 5.89
N ASP A 123 1.67 1.71 6.41
CA ASP A 123 2.95 2.08 5.82
C ASP A 123 4.07 2.25 6.88
N PRO A 124 5.06 1.33 6.88
CA PRO A 124 5.07 0.02 6.26
C PRO A 124 4.65 -1.09 7.26
N VAL A 125 3.96 -2.12 6.77
CA VAL A 125 3.56 -3.26 7.59
C VAL A 125 4.76 -4.11 8.06
N SER A 126 5.88 -4.05 7.37
CA SER A 126 7.11 -4.75 7.78
C SER A 126 7.61 -4.35 9.17
N LEU A 127 7.38 -3.10 9.61
CA LEU A 127 7.71 -2.67 10.97
C LEU A 127 6.76 -3.28 12.01
N PHE A 128 5.52 -3.59 11.66
CA PHE A 128 4.64 -4.36 12.53
C PHE A 128 5.07 -5.83 12.61
N GLU A 129 5.53 -6.42 11.50
CA GLU A 129 6.09 -7.76 11.49
C GLU A 129 7.33 -7.88 12.38
N ASP A 130 8.17 -6.83 12.43
CA ASP A 130 9.39 -6.77 13.26
C ASP A 130 9.12 -6.79 14.77
N LEU A 131 7.89 -6.53 15.22
CA LEU A 131 7.51 -6.64 16.64
C LEU A 131 7.58 -8.08 17.17
N PHE A 132 7.65 -9.07 16.32
CA PHE A 132 7.62 -10.48 16.69
C PHE A 132 8.96 -11.16 16.45
N ASP A 133 9.63 -11.62 17.49
CA ASP A 133 10.93 -12.28 17.41
C ASP A 133 10.87 -13.64 16.70
N ARG A 134 9.78 -14.39 16.97
CA ARG A 134 9.62 -15.74 16.42
C ARG A 134 8.80 -15.71 15.14
N ASP A 135 9.28 -16.39 14.11
CA ASP A 135 8.60 -16.50 12.82
C ASP A 135 7.17 -17.08 12.94
N SER A 136 6.99 -18.09 13.80
CA SER A 136 5.67 -18.68 14.07
C SER A 136 4.67 -17.68 14.68
N ASP A 137 5.15 -16.79 15.56
CA ASP A 137 4.31 -15.77 16.20
C ASP A 137 3.99 -14.67 15.22
N ARG A 138 4.98 -14.21 14.46
CA ARG A 138 4.82 -13.25 13.38
C ARG A 138 3.77 -13.71 12.37
N ARG A 139 3.91 -14.93 11.86
CA ARG A 139 2.96 -15.49 10.89
C ARG A 139 1.54 -15.57 11.46
N ARG A 140 1.39 -16.05 12.71
CA ARG A 140 0.10 -16.14 13.38
C ARG A 140 -0.56 -14.78 13.56
N GLU A 141 0.19 -13.78 14.02
CA GLU A 141 -0.35 -12.45 14.28
C GLU A 141 -0.64 -11.68 13.00
N MET A 142 0.19 -11.84 11.97
CA MET A 142 -0.10 -11.30 10.64
C MET A 142 -1.37 -11.90 10.05
N PHE A 143 -1.58 -13.21 10.19
CA PHE A 143 -2.80 -13.86 9.73
C PHE A 143 -4.04 -13.26 10.43
N ARG A 144 -3.99 -13.15 11.77
CA ARG A 144 -5.08 -12.54 12.55
C ARG A 144 -5.34 -11.09 12.16
N PHE A 145 -4.28 -10.34 11.95
CA PHE A 145 -4.38 -8.94 11.55
C PHE A 145 -5.07 -8.78 10.19
N ILE A 146 -4.64 -9.55 9.20
CA ILE A 146 -5.24 -9.56 7.86
C ILE A 146 -6.73 -9.96 7.91
N ASP A 147 -7.08 -10.99 8.71
CA ASP A 147 -8.48 -11.39 8.88
C ASP A 147 -9.31 -10.28 9.53
N THR A 148 -8.75 -9.62 10.55
CA THR A 148 -9.42 -8.45 11.17
C THR A 148 -9.72 -7.34 10.16
N LEU A 149 -8.80 -7.05 9.24
CA LEU A 149 -9.00 -6.05 8.19
C LEU A 149 -10.05 -6.49 7.18
N ARG A 150 -10.06 -7.76 6.79
CA ARG A 150 -11.09 -8.33 5.89
C ARG A 150 -12.49 -8.22 6.48
N ASP A 151 -12.63 -8.47 7.78
CA ASP A 151 -13.92 -8.37 8.49
C ASP A 151 -14.49 -6.94 8.46
N GLN A 152 -13.64 -5.92 8.33
CA GLN A 152 -14.09 -4.53 8.18
C GLN A 152 -14.59 -4.20 6.77
N GLN A 153 -14.36 -5.05 5.78
CA GLN A 153 -14.74 -4.83 4.37
C GLN A 153 -14.15 -3.55 3.76
N CYS A 154 -13.07 -3.03 4.33
CA CYS A 154 -12.31 -1.90 3.78
C CYS A 154 -11.29 -2.41 2.77
N THR A 155 -11.11 -1.69 1.67
CA THR A 155 -10.01 -1.96 0.77
C THR A 155 -8.72 -1.45 1.41
N THR A 156 -7.78 -2.37 1.64
CA THR A 156 -6.56 -2.06 2.38
C THR A 156 -5.33 -2.15 1.47
N LEU A 157 -4.49 -1.14 1.52
CA LEU A 157 -3.17 -1.13 0.89
C LEU A 157 -2.10 -1.15 1.97
N MET A 158 -1.20 -2.12 1.90
CA MET A 158 -0.05 -2.24 2.80
C MET A 158 1.23 -2.07 2.01
N THR A 159 2.19 -1.35 2.56
CA THR A 159 3.55 -1.33 2.01
C THR A 159 4.45 -2.27 2.82
N SER A 160 5.43 -2.87 2.18
CA SER A 160 6.44 -3.70 2.81
C SER A 160 7.81 -3.49 2.18
N GLU A 161 8.84 -3.54 3.00
CA GLU A 161 10.21 -3.63 2.49
C GLU A 161 10.44 -5.02 1.88
N THR A 162 11.45 -5.12 1.00
CA THR A 162 11.91 -6.40 0.48
C THR A 162 12.82 -7.13 1.48
N ASP A 163 12.90 -8.43 1.35
CA ASP A 163 13.94 -9.24 1.99
C ASP A 163 15.33 -8.81 1.49
N LYS A 164 16.32 -8.79 2.39
CA LYS A 164 17.69 -8.37 2.06
C LYS A 164 18.39 -9.27 1.06
N ASN A 165 18.01 -10.54 1.03
CA ASN A 165 18.61 -11.56 0.17
C ASN A 165 17.76 -11.89 -1.05
N ASN A 166 16.49 -11.45 -1.05
CA ASN A 166 15.53 -11.69 -2.14
C ASN A 166 14.71 -10.44 -2.45
N PRO A 167 15.12 -9.63 -3.44
CA PRO A 167 14.43 -8.39 -3.79
C PRO A 167 13.02 -8.60 -4.40
N PHE A 168 12.62 -9.86 -4.61
CA PHE A 168 11.31 -10.23 -5.14
C PHE A 168 10.31 -10.66 -4.05
N ALA A 169 10.73 -10.65 -2.80
CA ALA A 169 9.91 -11.06 -1.67
C ALA A 169 9.83 -9.97 -0.61
N SER A 170 8.77 -9.96 0.19
CA SER A 170 8.64 -9.09 1.36
C SER A 170 9.65 -9.47 2.44
N ARG A 171 9.91 -8.55 3.36
CA ARG A 171 10.95 -8.66 4.39
C ARG A 171 10.94 -9.99 5.15
N HIS A 172 9.76 -10.56 5.40
CA HIS A 172 9.57 -11.81 6.12
C HIS A 172 8.89 -12.92 5.31
N ASN A 173 8.65 -12.71 4.02
CA ASN A 173 8.05 -13.67 3.10
C ASN A 173 6.64 -14.16 3.50
N HIS A 174 5.86 -13.35 4.23
CA HIS A 174 4.51 -13.72 4.65
C HIS A 174 3.42 -12.98 3.88
N ILE A 175 3.62 -11.71 3.61
CA ILE A 175 2.60 -10.81 3.05
C ILE A 175 2.12 -11.29 1.69
N GLU A 176 2.99 -11.85 0.85
CA GLU A 176 2.64 -12.35 -0.49
C GLU A 176 1.60 -13.47 -0.44
N TYR A 177 1.62 -14.28 0.61
CA TYR A 177 0.63 -15.36 0.79
C TYR A 177 -0.69 -14.83 1.33
N LEU A 178 -0.66 -13.80 2.17
CA LEU A 178 -1.81 -13.27 2.88
C LEU A 178 -2.60 -12.25 2.03
N ALA A 179 -1.91 -11.38 1.29
CA ALA A 179 -2.54 -10.38 0.43
C ALA A 179 -3.29 -11.01 -0.74
N ASP A 180 -4.33 -10.33 -1.22
CA ASP A 180 -5.09 -10.72 -2.40
C ASP A 180 -4.45 -10.21 -3.68
N THR A 181 -3.87 -9.02 -3.64
CA THR A 181 -3.08 -8.41 -4.71
C THR A 181 -1.66 -8.14 -4.22
N VAL A 182 -0.67 -8.43 -5.05
CA VAL A 182 0.74 -8.15 -4.77
C VAL A 182 1.33 -7.38 -5.94
N ILE A 183 1.87 -6.20 -5.65
CA ILE A 183 2.58 -5.33 -6.59
C ILE A 183 4.02 -5.24 -6.11
N LEU A 184 4.97 -5.51 -7.00
CA LEU A 184 6.39 -5.41 -6.72
C LEU A 184 6.97 -4.17 -7.41
N LEU A 185 7.64 -3.32 -6.63
CA LEU A 185 8.37 -2.14 -7.09
C LEU A 185 9.86 -2.44 -7.03
N ARG A 186 10.59 -2.14 -8.10
CA ARG A 186 12.02 -2.41 -8.16
C ARG A 186 12.81 -1.42 -8.99
N TYR A 187 14.11 -1.38 -8.74
CA TYR A 187 15.08 -0.76 -9.62
C TYR A 187 15.49 -1.73 -10.73
N VAL A 188 15.52 -1.25 -11.96
CA VAL A 188 16.10 -1.95 -13.09
C VAL A 188 17.33 -1.18 -13.54
N ARG A 189 18.45 -1.88 -13.64
CA ARG A 189 19.74 -1.35 -14.12
C ARG A 189 20.02 -1.97 -15.48
N PRO A 190 19.93 -1.22 -16.58
CA PRO A 190 20.35 -1.70 -17.88
C PRO A 190 21.84 -2.08 -17.88
N SER A 191 22.22 -2.96 -18.81
CA SER A 191 23.61 -3.45 -18.92
C SER A 191 24.63 -2.37 -19.29
N ASP A 192 24.18 -1.27 -19.89
CA ASP A 192 25.02 -0.13 -20.29
C ASP A 192 25.28 0.87 -19.14
N LEU A 193 24.69 0.66 -17.97
CA LEU A 193 24.88 1.46 -16.75
C LEU A 193 24.56 2.95 -16.88
N THR A 194 23.79 3.35 -17.90
CA THR A 194 23.52 4.76 -18.18
C THR A 194 22.50 5.34 -17.21
N ASP A 195 21.39 4.63 -16.95
CA ASP A 195 20.32 5.11 -16.09
C ASP A 195 19.71 3.99 -15.24
N VAL A 196 19.17 4.34 -14.10
CA VAL A 196 18.42 3.43 -13.24
C VAL A 196 16.94 3.73 -13.40
N HIS A 197 16.19 2.75 -13.88
CA HIS A 197 14.76 2.90 -14.06
C HIS A 197 13.99 2.28 -12.89
N LEU A 198 12.86 2.88 -12.54
CA LEU A 198 11.88 2.27 -11.66
C LEU A 198 10.94 1.41 -12.50
N ALA A 199 10.67 0.20 -12.04
CA ALA A 199 9.74 -0.71 -12.69
C ALA A 199 8.81 -1.36 -11.67
N LEU A 200 7.59 -1.65 -12.11
CA LEU A 200 6.61 -2.38 -11.32
C LEU A 200 6.04 -3.57 -12.09
N GLU A 201 5.54 -4.53 -11.33
CA GLU A 201 4.75 -5.64 -11.85
C GLU A 201 3.61 -6.01 -10.88
N VAL A 202 2.50 -6.47 -11.43
CA VAL A 202 1.43 -7.09 -10.65
C VAL A 202 1.72 -8.59 -10.59
N VAL A 203 2.34 -9.02 -9.50
CA VAL A 203 2.79 -10.43 -9.32
C VAL A 203 1.59 -11.36 -9.13
N LYS A 204 0.55 -10.87 -8.46
CA LYS A 204 -0.61 -11.66 -8.08
C LYS A 204 -1.84 -10.77 -7.95
N MET A 205 -2.98 -11.28 -8.40
CA MET A 205 -4.29 -10.72 -8.13
C MET A 205 -5.30 -11.86 -8.06
N ARG A 206 -5.81 -12.13 -6.86
CA ARG A 206 -6.81 -13.18 -6.65
C ARG A 206 -8.13 -12.81 -7.30
N LEU A 207 -8.83 -13.78 -7.85
CA LEU A 207 -10.17 -13.65 -8.42
C LEU A 207 -10.29 -12.61 -9.56
N SER A 208 -9.17 -12.18 -10.14
CA SER A 208 -9.16 -11.23 -11.25
C SER A 208 -8.00 -11.48 -12.20
N PRO A 209 -8.22 -11.42 -13.52
CA PRO A 209 -7.13 -11.31 -14.46
C PRO A 209 -6.38 -9.99 -14.27
N HIS A 210 -5.10 -9.97 -14.57
CA HIS A 210 -4.22 -8.82 -14.52
C HIS A 210 -3.11 -8.95 -15.55
N SER A 211 -2.46 -7.85 -15.92
CA SER A 211 -1.24 -7.87 -16.71
C SER A 211 -0.10 -8.48 -15.88
N ARG A 212 0.73 -9.29 -16.52
CA ARG A 212 1.97 -9.85 -15.94
C ARG A 212 3.21 -9.17 -16.50
N GLU A 213 3.02 -8.09 -17.21
CA GLU A 213 4.12 -7.33 -17.79
C GLU A 213 4.81 -6.48 -16.71
N ILE A 214 6.12 -6.32 -16.88
CA ILE A 214 6.89 -5.38 -16.08
C ILE A 214 6.87 -4.06 -16.81
N LYS A 215 6.38 -3.02 -16.13
CA LYS A 215 6.24 -1.70 -16.73
C LYS A 215 7.11 -0.67 -16.00
N PRO A 216 7.79 0.22 -16.75
CA PRO A 216 8.50 1.33 -16.14
C PRO A 216 7.53 2.34 -15.56
N TYR A 217 7.94 3.00 -14.47
CA TYR A 217 7.18 4.09 -13.89
C TYR A 217 8.09 5.20 -13.38
N GLU A 218 7.52 6.38 -13.24
CA GLU A 218 8.16 7.56 -12.68
C GLU A 218 7.32 8.15 -11.54
N ILE A 219 8.01 8.70 -10.54
CA ILE A 219 7.39 9.50 -9.49
C ILE A 219 7.57 10.96 -9.87
N GLN A 220 6.54 11.54 -10.44
CA GLN A 220 6.51 12.94 -10.83
C GLN A 220 6.02 13.83 -9.67
N GLN A 221 6.07 15.13 -9.86
CA GLN A 221 5.68 16.09 -8.81
C GLN A 221 4.24 15.87 -8.34
N ASN A 222 3.29 15.64 -9.23
CA ASN A 222 1.86 15.57 -8.91
C ASN A 222 1.24 14.17 -9.00
N GLN A 223 1.97 13.18 -9.50
CA GLN A 223 1.44 11.83 -9.73
C GLN A 223 2.55 10.78 -9.85
N VAL A 224 2.15 9.52 -9.80
CA VAL A 224 2.94 8.39 -10.30
C VAL A 224 2.47 8.08 -11.71
N LEU A 225 3.39 8.04 -12.66
CA LEU A 225 3.11 7.73 -14.06
C LEU A 225 3.66 6.34 -14.41
N VAL A 226 2.79 5.44 -14.89
CA VAL A 226 3.17 4.11 -15.38
C VAL A 226 3.07 4.08 -16.89
N TYR A 227 4.15 3.69 -17.54
CA TYR A 227 4.24 3.66 -19.02
C TYR A 227 3.78 2.29 -19.55
N THR A 228 2.49 2.12 -19.76
CA THR A 228 1.89 0.84 -20.18
C THR A 228 2.33 0.38 -21.57
N GLU A 229 2.69 1.31 -22.45
CA GLU A 229 3.16 1.01 -23.82
C GLU A 229 4.68 0.77 -23.90
N ALA A 230 5.43 1.11 -22.84
CA ALA A 230 6.87 0.89 -22.80
C ALA A 230 7.21 -0.49 -22.27
N ASN A 231 8.34 -1.04 -22.72
CA ASN A 231 8.95 -2.23 -22.17
C ASN A 231 10.22 -1.85 -21.40
N VAL A 232 10.48 -2.59 -20.33
CA VAL A 232 11.67 -2.39 -19.49
C VAL A 232 12.91 -3.05 -20.09
N PHE A 233 12.72 -4.02 -21.02
CA PHE A 233 13.74 -4.81 -21.69
C PHE A 233 13.52 -4.87 -23.20
#